data_0a6fdc23677d86ba1a1b3db121b48020
#
_entry.id   0a6fdc23677d86ba1a1b3db121b48020
#
_cell.length_a   1.000
_cell.length_b   1.000
_cell.length_c   1.000
_cell.angle_alpha   90.00
_cell.angle_beta   90.00
_cell.angle_gamma   90.00
#
_symmetry.space_group_name_H-M   'P 1'
#
loop_
_entity.id
_entity.type
_entity.pdbx_description
1 polymer ?
#
loop_
_entity_poly.entity_id
_entity_poly.type
_entity_poly.pdbx_seq_one_letter_code
_entity_poly.pdbx_strand_id
1 'polypeptide(L)'
;EEIEKMENEEIDSMRRRLIISAIFTIPLFYISMGHMMGWPLPKIFIEAEYSHIFAMVQIALLIPVVFVNRRFFINGIKNLFKRNPNMDSLIAIGSGASIVYGIYAIVKILIAMKNDDMQAVHRFAMDLYFESAGMILTLITLGKFFEARAKRKTSSSIRKLMDLTPKTARKVGENSKFDPSKIQVDIPIENLKVGDLILVKAGESIASDGVVVDGFGSVDESLITGESVPVEKFRGSKVIGGSINKSGAFTVRI
;
A
#
# COMPACT_ATOMS: atom_id res chain seq x y z
N GLU A 1 -2.86 3.90 -15.30
CA GLU A 1 -1.47 4.46 -15.25
C GLU A 1 -1.31 5.49 -14.14
N GLU A 2 -2.17 6.53 -14.05
CA GLU A 2 -2.07 7.58 -13.03
C GLU A 2 -2.23 7.04 -11.60
N ILE A 3 -3.22 6.19 -11.35
CA ILE A 3 -3.44 5.55 -10.05
C ILE A 3 -2.27 4.63 -9.67
N GLU A 4 -1.73 3.89 -10.61
CA GLU A 4 -0.58 3.01 -10.38
C GLU A 4 0.69 3.81 -10.05
N LYS A 5 0.87 4.96 -10.69
CA LYS A 5 1.96 5.89 -10.40
C LYS A 5 1.83 6.43 -8.98
N MET A 6 0.64 6.86 -8.57
CA MET A 6 0.37 7.33 -7.21
C MET A 6 0.62 6.24 -6.15
N GLU A 7 0.16 5.00 -6.37
CA GLU A 7 0.41 3.86 -5.49
C GLU A 7 1.92 3.56 -5.36
N ASN A 8 2.67 3.66 -6.45
CA ASN A 8 4.12 3.48 -6.45
C ASN A 8 4.85 4.57 -5.66
N GLU A 9 4.48 5.83 -5.87
CA GLU A 9 5.06 6.97 -5.15
C GLU A 9 4.78 6.88 -3.63
N GLU A 10 3.60 6.41 -3.25
CA GLU A 10 3.27 6.19 -1.85
C GLU A 10 4.14 5.09 -1.21
N ILE A 11 4.29 3.94 -1.87
CA ILE A 11 5.14 2.84 -1.40
C ILE A 11 6.60 3.27 -1.30
N ASP A 12 7.13 4.01 -2.28
CA ASP A 12 8.50 4.50 -2.28
C ASP A 12 8.73 5.55 -1.17
N SER A 13 7.74 6.38 -0.90
CA SER A 13 7.75 7.30 0.23
C SER A 13 7.80 6.57 1.57
N MET A 14 6.96 5.51 1.74
CA MET A 14 6.96 4.68 2.94
C MET A 14 8.29 3.92 3.10
N ARG A 15 8.84 3.37 2.02
CA ARG A 15 10.13 2.69 2.02
C ARG A 15 11.25 3.61 2.48
N ARG A 16 11.33 4.84 1.96
CA ARG A 16 12.33 5.83 2.39
C ARG A 16 12.21 6.16 3.87
N ARG A 17 10.99 6.39 4.36
CA ARG A 17 10.74 6.64 5.79
C ARG A 17 11.17 5.46 6.66
N LEU A 18 10.86 4.23 6.25
CA LEU A 18 11.25 3.02 6.96
C LEU A 18 12.77 2.87 7.04
N ILE A 19 13.49 3.08 5.93
CA ILE A 19 14.95 2.98 5.89
C ILE A 19 15.59 4.00 6.84
N ILE A 20 15.14 5.27 6.77
CA ILE A 20 15.66 6.32 7.67
C ILE A 20 15.34 5.94 9.13
N SER A 21 14.10 5.55 9.43
CA SER A 21 13.73 5.15 10.80
C SER A 21 14.60 3.98 11.30
N ALA A 22 14.84 2.95 10.48
CA ALA A 22 15.66 1.80 10.86
C ALA A 22 17.13 2.19 11.11
N ILE A 23 17.72 3.02 10.24
CA ILE A 23 19.12 3.49 10.38
C ILE A 23 19.35 4.18 11.74
N PHE A 24 18.39 4.94 12.24
CA PHE A 24 18.52 5.66 13.50
C PHE A 24 17.99 4.87 14.71
N THR A 25 16.94 4.06 14.53
CA THR A 25 16.36 3.29 15.64
C THR A 25 17.24 2.10 16.04
N ILE A 26 17.93 1.44 15.09
CA ILE A 26 18.79 0.30 15.41
C ILE A 26 19.96 0.72 16.34
N PRO A 27 20.75 1.77 16.04
CA PRO A 27 21.77 2.26 16.96
C PRO A 27 21.18 2.75 18.29
N LEU A 28 20.02 3.45 18.25
CA LEU A 28 19.33 3.90 19.45
C LEU A 28 18.99 2.73 20.37
N PHE A 29 18.42 1.68 19.82
CA PHE A 29 18.09 0.46 20.55
C PHE A 29 19.34 -0.24 21.08
N TYR A 30 20.41 -0.34 20.26
CA TYR A 30 21.66 -0.94 20.67
C TYR A 30 22.30 -0.20 21.87
N ILE A 31 22.31 1.13 21.83
CA ILE A 31 22.89 1.95 22.91
C ILE A 31 22.04 1.85 24.18
N SER A 32 20.72 1.92 24.07
CA SER A 32 19.81 1.86 25.22
C SER A 32 19.78 0.47 25.87
N MET A 33 19.56 -0.57 25.09
CA MET A 33 19.49 -1.96 25.61
C MET A 33 20.85 -2.54 25.93
N GLY A 34 21.90 -2.12 25.25
CA GLY A 34 23.25 -2.66 25.43
C GLY A 34 23.79 -2.46 26.84
N HIS A 35 23.44 -1.34 27.48
CA HIS A 35 23.77 -1.11 28.87
C HIS A 35 23.12 -2.16 29.81
N MET A 36 21.87 -2.52 29.53
CA MET A 36 21.08 -3.46 30.34
C MET A 36 21.47 -4.91 30.08
N MET A 37 21.84 -5.24 28.81
CA MET A 37 22.18 -6.59 28.38
C MET A 37 23.68 -6.90 28.45
N GLY A 38 24.53 -5.94 28.88
CA GLY A 38 25.99 -6.13 28.97
C GLY A 38 26.68 -6.23 27.61
N TRP A 39 26.11 -5.62 26.56
CA TRP A 39 26.77 -5.55 25.25
C TRP A 39 28.01 -4.66 25.28
N PRO A 40 28.98 -4.89 24.39
CA PRO A 40 30.18 -4.06 24.33
C PRO A 40 29.85 -2.63 23.92
N LEU A 41 29.79 -1.73 24.90
CA LEU A 41 29.58 -0.30 24.71
C LEU A 41 30.82 0.47 25.11
N PRO A 42 31.11 1.61 24.46
CA PRO A 42 32.12 2.57 24.92
C PRO A 42 31.83 3.05 26.36
N LYS A 43 32.88 3.28 27.15
CA LYS A 43 32.74 3.71 28.54
C LYS A 43 31.88 4.94 28.72
N ILE A 44 31.88 5.87 27.76
CA ILE A 44 31.08 7.08 27.73
C ILE A 44 29.53 6.80 27.80
N PHE A 45 29.09 5.59 27.51
CA PHE A 45 27.69 5.19 27.62
C PHE A 45 27.40 4.33 28.86
N ILE A 46 28.44 3.97 29.64
CA ILE A 46 28.32 3.07 30.79
C ILE A 46 28.48 3.82 32.09
N GLU A 47 29.39 4.80 32.13
CA GLU A 47 29.76 5.54 33.37
C GLU A 47 28.70 6.60 33.70
N ALA A 48 28.26 6.64 34.96
CA ALA A 48 27.22 7.56 35.43
C ALA A 48 27.58 9.04 35.22
N GLU A 49 28.86 9.36 35.20
CA GLU A 49 29.39 10.73 34.95
C GLU A 49 28.96 11.26 33.57
N TYR A 50 28.84 10.35 32.54
CA TYR A 50 28.47 10.71 31.17
C TYR A 50 26.99 10.50 30.84
N SER A 51 26.15 10.28 31.85
CA SER A 51 24.69 10.02 31.64
C SER A 51 23.98 11.14 30.85
N HIS A 52 24.43 12.39 30.98
CA HIS A 52 23.90 13.49 30.18
C HIS A 52 24.25 13.36 28.71
N ILE A 53 25.48 12.89 28.37
CA ILE A 53 25.89 12.63 26.97
C ILE A 53 25.10 11.45 26.43
N PHE A 54 24.93 10.38 27.20
CA PHE A 54 24.13 9.21 26.86
C PHE A 54 22.69 9.62 26.50
N ALA A 55 22.04 10.45 27.30
CA ALA A 55 20.71 10.97 27.06
C ALA A 55 20.63 11.87 25.80
N MET A 56 21.63 12.74 25.61
CA MET A 56 21.68 13.61 24.43
C MET A 56 21.88 12.84 23.12
N VAL A 57 22.69 11.79 23.14
CA VAL A 57 22.86 10.93 21.96
C VAL A 57 21.57 10.20 21.62
N GLN A 58 20.83 9.69 22.60
CA GLN A 58 19.55 9.02 22.37
C GLN A 58 18.51 9.97 21.77
N ILE A 59 18.36 11.19 22.30
CA ILE A 59 17.42 12.16 21.73
C ILE A 59 17.85 12.60 20.32
N ALA A 60 19.15 12.77 20.07
CA ALA A 60 19.68 13.11 18.76
C ALA A 60 19.40 12.03 17.71
N LEU A 61 19.48 10.75 18.09
CA LEU A 61 19.11 9.61 17.23
C LEU A 61 17.59 9.52 17.02
N LEU A 62 16.78 9.91 17.99
CA LEU A 62 15.33 9.86 17.89
C LEU A 62 14.76 10.98 17.00
N ILE A 63 15.36 12.18 16.99
CA ILE A 63 14.86 13.33 16.23
C ILE A 63 14.58 13.01 14.76
N PRO A 64 15.49 12.40 13.97
CA PRO A 64 15.22 12.04 12.58
C PRO A 64 14.04 11.08 12.43
N VAL A 65 13.89 10.12 13.36
CA VAL A 65 12.78 9.14 13.34
C VAL A 65 11.44 9.84 13.54
N VAL A 66 11.36 10.76 14.51
CA VAL A 66 10.15 11.56 14.77
C VAL A 66 9.84 12.48 13.59
N PHE A 67 10.85 13.14 13.02
CA PHE A 67 10.67 14.06 11.90
C PHE A 67 10.11 13.36 10.65
N VAL A 68 10.66 12.21 10.29
CA VAL A 68 10.21 11.43 9.13
C VAL A 68 8.80 10.88 9.35
N ASN A 69 8.46 10.54 10.60
CA ASN A 69 7.16 9.98 10.98
C ASN A 69 6.18 11.02 11.56
N ARG A 70 6.46 12.32 11.42
CA ARG A 70 5.63 13.42 11.96
C ARG A 70 4.14 13.35 11.62
N ARG A 71 3.79 12.69 10.50
CA ARG A 71 2.40 12.53 10.08
C ARG A 71 1.56 11.77 11.12
N PHE A 72 2.14 10.80 11.83
CA PHE A 72 1.42 10.10 12.91
C PHE A 72 1.03 11.05 14.03
N PHE A 73 1.91 11.95 14.43
CA PHE A 73 1.61 12.95 15.47
C PHE A 73 0.57 13.96 14.98
N ILE A 74 0.74 14.52 13.79
CA ILE A 74 -0.16 15.53 13.25
C ILE A 74 -1.57 14.96 13.08
N ASN A 75 -1.70 13.82 12.40
CA ASN A 75 -2.99 13.19 12.16
C ASN A 75 -3.58 12.61 13.44
N GLY A 76 -2.76 11.98 14.27
CA GLY A 76 -3.19 11.37 15.52
C GLY A 76 -3.78 12.37 16.50
N ILE A 77 -3.07 13.47 16.73
CA ILE A 77 -3.53 14.55 17.62
C ILE A 77 -4.77 15.23 17.05
N LYS A 78 -4.77 15.54 15.73
CA LYS A 78 -5.93 16.16 15.06
C LYS A 78 -7.20 15.31 15.19
N ASN A 79 -7.09 14.00 15.01
CA ASN A 79 -8.22 13.09 15.11
C ASN A 79 -8.68 12.88 16.57
N LEU A 80 -7.75 12.93 17.52
CA LEU A 80 -8.06 12.90 18.94
C LEU A 80 -8.94 14.10 19.35
N PHE A 81 -8.54 15.32 18.95
CA PHE A 81 -9.34 16.53 19.20
C PHE A 81 -10.70 16.52 18.51
N LYS A 82 -10.82 15.86 17.35
CA LYS A 82 -12.09 15.68 16.63
C LYS A 82 -12.99 14.59 17.26
N ARG A 83 -12.61 13.99 18.39
CA ARG A 83 -13.30 12.87 19.04
C ARG A 83 -13.49 11.65 18.13
N ASN A 84 -12.63 11.48 17.15
CA ASN A 84 -12.59 10.32 16.25
C ASN A 84 -11.19 9.69 16.28
N PRO A 85 -10.77 9.09 17.42
CA PRO A 85 -9.45 8.50 17.57
C PRO A 85 -9.28 7.34 16.59
N ASN A 86 -8.10 7.26 15.99
CA ASN A 86 -7.70 6.21 15.07
C ASN A 86 -6.34 5.61 15.48
N MET A 87 -5.81 4.69 14.65
CA MET A 87 -4.51 4.07 14.90
C MET A 87 -3.39 5.11 15.03
N ASP A 88 -3.42 6.19 14.25
CA ASP A 88 -2.41 7.27 14.35
C ASP A 88 -2.50 8.00 15.71
N SER A 89 -3.71 8.10 16.30
CA SER A 89 -3.90 8.68 17.64
C SER A 89 -3.25 7.82 18.72
N LEU A 90 -3.38 6.50 18.63
CA LEU A 90 -2.75 5.56 19.57
C LEU A 90 -1.22 5.63 19.48
N ILE A 91 -0.69 5.70 18.26
CA ILE A 91 0.75 5.84 18.01
C ILE A 91 1.27 7.16 18.60
N ALA A 92 0.56 8.27 18.34
CA ALA A 92 0.93 9.59 18.81
C ALA A 92 0.95 9.67 20.35
N ILE A 93 -0.03 9.04 21.02
CA ILE A 93 -0.08 8.99 22.49
C ILE A 93 1.06 8.13 23.03
N GLY A 94 1.24 6.90 22.54
CA GLY A 94 2.25 5.98 23.05
C GLY A 94 3.67 6.49 22.86
N SER A 95 4.03 6.86 21.61
CA SER A 95 5.37 7.42 21.33
C SER A 95 5.57 8.80 21.96
N GLY A 96 4.51 9.62 21.99
CA GLY A 96 4.54 10.94 22.63
C GLY A 96 4.75 10.85 24.13
N ALA A 97 4.10 9.93 24.84
CA ALA A 97 4.31 9.70 26.26
C ALA A 97 5.76 9.29 26.57
N SER A 98 6.34 8.38 25.76
CA SER A 98 7.75 7.98 25.90
C SER A 98 8.70 9.16 25.70
N ILE A 99 8.44 10.02 24.70
CA ILE A 99 9.26 11.23 24.46
C ILE A 99 9.15 12.21 25.61
N VAL A 100 7.94 12.51 26.09
CA VAL A 100 7.71 13.45 27.20
C VAL A 100 8.37 12.94 28.47
N TYR A 101 8.24 11.65 28.77
CA TYR A 101 8.90 11.05 29.91
C TYR A 101 10.43 11.09 29.77
N GLY A 102 10.99 10.80 28.60
CA GLY A 102 12.42 10.89 28.36
C GLY A 102 12.97 12.31 28.56
N ILE A 103 12.24 13.34 28.11
CA ILE A 103 12.60 14.75 28.38
C ILE A 103 12.56 15.06 29.89
N TYR A 104 11.54 14.58 30.59
CA TYR A 104 11.44 14.68 32.04
C TYR A 104 12.65 14.02 32.73
N ALA A 105 13.03 12.82 32.30
CA ALA A 105 14.19 12.10 32.83
C ALA A 105 15.50 12.86 32.60
N ILE A 106 15.69 13.48 31.43
CA ILE A 106 16.86 14.36 31.17
C ILE A 106 16.92 15.50 32.18
N VAL A 107 15.82 16.20 32.42
CA VAL A 107 15.78 17.29 33.40
C VAL A 107 16.14 16.78 34.78
N LYS A 108 15.66 15.59 35.18
CA LYS A 108 16.01 14.97 36.46
C LYS A 108 17.49 14.58 36.55
N ILE A 109 18.08 14.05 35.47
CA ILE A 109 19.52 13.76 35.39
C ILE A 109 20.34 15.04 35.64
N LEU A 110 20.00 16.14 34.96
CA LEU A 110 20.72 17.40 35.12
C LEU A 110 20.61 17.97 36.55
N ILE A 111 19.43 17.86 37.17
CA ILE A 111 19.24 18.29 38.55
C ILE A 111 20.02 17.40 39.53
N ALA A 112 19.99 16.08 39.34
CA ALA A 112 20.71 15.12 40.18
C ALA A 112 22.23 15.30 40.07
N MET A 113 22.75 15.54 38.87
CA MET A 113 24.17 15.86 38.67
C MET A 113 24.60 17.15 39.42
N LYS A 114 23.74 18.17 39.41
CA LYS A 114 24.02 19.41 40.15
C LYS A 114 24.07 19.20 41.67
N ASN A 115 23.37 18.20 42.18
CA ASN A 115 23.28 17.85 43.60
C ASN A 115 24.23 16.72 44.00
N ASP A 116 25.14 16.28 43.11
CA ASP A 116 26.08 15.16 43.30
C ASP A 116 25.39 13.82 43.67
N ASP A 117 24.08 13.67 43.33
CA ASP A 117 23.31 12.45 43.56
C ASP A 117 23.47 11.45 42.40
N MET A 118 24.58 10.73 42.39
CA MET A 118 24.90 9.75 41.34
C MET A 118 23.94 8.56 41.29
N GLN A 119 23.25 8.24 42.40
CA GLN A 119 22.25 7.17 42.38
C GLN A 119 21.00 7.59 41.60
N ALA A 120 20.53 8.82 41.82
CA ALA A 120 19.43 9.37 41.03
C ALA A 120 19.78 9.51 39.55
N VAL A 121 21.02 9.99 39.24
CA VAL A 121 21.53 10.05 37.85
C VAL A 121 21.43 8.71 37.16
N HIS A 122 21.98 7.65 37.78
CA HIS A 122 21.97 6.31 37.22
C HIS A 122 20.53 5.78 37.00
N ARG A 123 19.64 5.95 37.97
CA ARG A 123 18.25 5.53 37.87
C ARG A 123 17.52 6.19 36.71
N PHE A 124 17.58 7.52 36.58
CA PHE A 124 16.93 8.24 35.50
C PHE A 124 17.57 7.99 34.13
N ALA A 125 18.89 7.69 34.07
CA ALA A 125 19.54 7.31 32.84
C ALA A 125 19.08 5.96 32.29
N MET A 126 18.66 5.03 33.18
CA MET A 126 18.09 3.74 32.79
C MET A 126 16.63 3.87 32.29
N ASP A 127 15.93 4.94 32.66
CA ASP A 127 14.51 5.13 32.42
C ASP A 127 14.22 6.17 31.31
N LEU A 128 15.05 6.27 30.27
CA LEU A 128 14.88 7.31 29.25
C LEU A 128 13.73 7.03 28.25
N TYR A 129 13.47 5.76 27.93
CA TYR A 129 12.41 5.29 27.02
C TYR A 129 12.39 5.89 25.60
N PHE A 130 13.46 6.54 25.14
CA PHE A 130 13.55 7.05 23.78
C PHE A 130 13.57 5.94 22.72
N GLU A 131 14.19 4.81 23.05
CA GLU A 131 14.20 3.62 22.20
C GLU A 131 12.77 3.07 21.99
N SER A 132 11.92 3.12 23.02
CA SER A 132 10.52 2.68 22.93
C SER A 132 9.74 3.53 21.92
N ALA A 133 9.92 4.87 21.97
CA ALA A 133 9.32 5.75 20.97
C ALA A 133 9.83 5.45 19.55
N GLY A 134 11.14 5.27 19.38
CA GLY A 134 11.76 4.92 18.10
C GLY A 134 11.27 3.58 17.55
N MET A 135 11.19 2.56 18.40
CA MET A 135 10.70 1.22 18.04
C MET A 135 9.23 1.24 17.62
N ILE A 136 8.35 1.92 18.39
CA ILE A 136 6.93 2.06 18.04
C ILE A 136 6.80 2.67 16.65
N LEU A 137 7.45 3.81 16.39
CA LEU A 137 7.38 4.50 15.10
C LEU A 137 7.92 3.66 13.95
N THR A 138 9.04 2.95 14.16
CA THR A 138 9.70 2.15 13.13
C THR A 138 8.90 0.90 12.81
N LEU A 139 8.46 0.13 13.82
CA LEU A 139 7.70 -1.10 13.61
C LEU A 139 6.32 -0.84 12.99
N ILE A 140 5.67 0.25 13.37
CA ILE A 140 4.39 0.61 12.74
C ILE A 140 4.59 1.06 11.30
N THR A 141 5.66 1.82 11.00
CA THR A 141 6.00 2.18 9.63
C THR A 141 6.30 0.94 8.79
N LEU A 142 6.98 -0.07 9.34
CA LEU A 142 7.20 -1.37 8.71
C LEU A 142 5.88 -2.09 8.44
N GLY A 143 4.98 -2.14 9.42
CA GLY A 143 3.65 -2.74 9.27
C GLY A 143 2.84 -2.07 8.15
N LYS A 144 2.80 -0.73 8.13
CA LYS A 144 2.12 0.04 7.07
C LYS A 144 2.75 -0.16 5.69
N PHE A 145 4.05 -0.30 5.60
CA PHE A 145 4.74 -0.63 4.35
C PHE A 145 4.30 -2.00 3.81
N PHE A 146 4.25 -3.03 4.65
CA PHE A 146 3.77 -4.35 4.23
C PHE A 146 2.28 -4.34 3.86
N GLU A 147 1.45 -3.60 4.60
CA GLU A 147 0.03 -3.43 4.29
C GLU A 147 -0.17 -2.80 2.90
N ALA A 148 0.53 -1.69 2.61
CA ALA A 148 0.46 -1.01 1.32
C ALA A 148 0.92 -1.93 0.18
N ARG A 149 2.02 -2.68 0.38
CA ARG A 149 2.54 -3.63 -0.60
C ARG A 149 1.56 -4.79 -0.88
N ALA A 150 0.91 -5.31 0.16
CA ALA A 150 -0.09 -6.38 0.02
C ALA A 150 -1.34 -5.89 -0.73
N LYS A 151 -1.87 -4.71 -0.37
CA LYS A 151 -3.01 -4.09 -1.06
C LYS A 151 -2.73 -3.87 -2.55
N ARG A 152 -1.55 -3.35 -2.89
CA ARG A 152 -1.15 -3.15 -4.29
C ARG A 152 -1.16 -4.44 -5.09
N LYS A 153 -0.62 -5.53 -4.54
CA LYS A 153 -0.61 -6.83 -5.23
C LYS A 153 -2.03 -7.31 -5.57
N THR A 154 -2.97 -7.12 -4.65
CA THR A 154 -4.38 -7.50 -4.86
C THR A 154 -5.05 -6.61 -5.91
N SER A 155 -4.89 -5.28 -5.82
CA SER A 155 -5.42 -4.33 -6.80
C SER A 155 -4.88 -4.58 -8.21
N SER A 156 -3.59 -4.87 -8.36
CA SER A 156 -2.97 -5.21 -9.65
C SER A 156 -3.58 -6.47 -10.28
N SER A 157 -3.90 -7.49 -9.48
CA SER A 157 -4.52 -8.72 -9.98
C SER A 157 -5.95 -8.47 -10.48
N ILE A 158 -6.73 -7.68 -9.75
CA ILE A 158 -8.09 -7.31 -10.17
C ILE A 158 -8.06 -6.47 -11.46
N ARG A 159 -7.14 -5.51 -11.58
CA ARG A 159 -7.00 -4.70 -12.79
C ARG A 159 -6.62 -5.53 -14.01
N LYS A 160 -5.72 -6.51 -13.86
CA LYS A 160 -5.38 -7.42 -14.96
C LYS A 160 -6.59 -8.19 -15.48
N LEU A 161 -7.54 -8.54 -14.62
CA LEU A 161 -8.80 -9.17 -15.03
C LEU A 161 -9.71 -8.16 -15.76
N MET A 162 -9.75 -6.90 -15.33
CA MET A 162 -10.51 -5.84 -16.01
C MET A 162 -9.91 -5.43 -17.36
N ASP A 163 -8.57 -5.48 -17.50
CA ASP A 163 -7.87 -5.18 -18.76
C ASP A 163 -8.11 -6.23 -19.88
N LEU A 164 -8.75 -7.36 -19.56
CA LEU A 164 -9.15 -8.36 -20.56
C LEU A 164 -10.38 -7.92 -21.37
N THR A 165 -11.12 -6.94 -20.90
CA THR A 165 -12.21 -6.33 -21.67
C THR A 165 -11.62 -5.42 -22.74
N PRO A 166 -11.94 -5.61 -24.04
CA PRO A 166 -11.39 -4.76 -25.09
C PRO A 166 -11.87 -3.31 -24.90
N LYS A 167 -11.03 -2.34 -25.27
CA LYS A 167 -11.37 -0.91 -25.16
C LYS A 167 -12.24 -0.42 -26.31
N THR A 168 -12.27 -1.15 -27.42
CA THR A 168 -13.03 -0.82 -28.62
C THR A 168 -13.82 -2.04 -29.09
N ALA A 169 -14.93 -1.79 -29.72
CA ALA A 169 -15.75 -2.80 -30.37
C ALA A 169 -15.99 -2.44 -31.82
N ARG A 170 -16.04 -3.45 -32.68
CA ARG A 170 -16.29 -3.28 -34.12
C ARG A 170 -17.78 -3.32 -34.39
N LYS A 171 -18.38 -2.12 -34.47
CA LYS A 171 -19.82 -1.98 -34.78
C LYS A 171 -20.11 -2.23 -36.27
N VAL A 172 -21.18 -2.93 -36.55
CA VAL A 172 -21.66 -3.27 -37.91
C VAL A 172 -23.03 -2.61 -38.11
N GLY A 173 -23.27 -2.08 -39.30
CA GLY A 173 -24.57 -1.48 -39.63
C GLY A 173 -25.72 -2.47 -39.65
N GLU A 174 -26.95 -2.05 -39.30
CA GLU A 174 -28.15 -2.86 -39.08
C GLU A 174 -28.57 -3.78 -40.27
N ASN A 175 -28.11 -3.51 -41.50
CA ASN A 175 -28.50 -4.25 -42.70
C ASN A 175 -27.43 -5.23 -43.23
N SER A 176 -26.40 -5.55 -42.44
CA SER A 176 -25.36 -6.44 -42.93
C SER A 176 -25.64 -7.91 -42.54
N LYS A 177 -26.27 -8.65 -43.38
CA LYS A 177 -25.93 -10.06 -43.57
C LYS A 177 -24.43 -10.13 -43.78
N PHE A 178 -23.74 -11.06 -43.12
CA PHE A 178 -22.29 -11.26 -43.10
C PHE A 178 -21.61 -10.89 -44.42
N ASP A 179 -21.34 -9.59 -44.61
CA ASP A 179 -20.59 -9.06 -45.75
C ASP A 179 -19.38 -8.29 -45.17
N PRO A 180 -18.17 -8.85 -45.30
CA PRO A 180 -16.94 -8.23 -44.75
C PRO A 180 -16.65 -6.85 -45.33
N SER A 181 -17.31 -6.44 -46.41
CA SER A 181 -17.08 -5.16 -47.11
C SER A 181 -17.90 -4.00 -46.55
N LYS A 182 -18.91 -4.25 -45.69
CA LYS A 182 -19.78 -3.20 -45.14
C LYS A 182 -19.20 -2.58 -43.91
N ILE A 183 -19.23 -1.26 -43.88
CA ILE A 183 -18.65 -0.30 -42.94
C ILE A 183 -18.56 -0.85 -41.53
N GLN A 184 -17.33 -1.27 -41.16
CA GLN A 184 -16.95 -1.62 -39.81
C GLN A 184 -16.35 -0.37 -39.19
N VAL A 185 -16.90 0.10 -38.09
CA VAL A 185 -16.38 1.25 -37.37
C VAL A 185 -15.96 0.78 -35.98
N ASP A 186 -14.69 0.93 -35.68
CA ASP A 186 -14.20 0.67 -34.32
C ASP A 186 -14.66 1.82 -33.41
N ILE A 187 -15.51 1.53 -32.45
CA ILE A 187 -16.02 2.50 -31.48
C ILE A 187 -15.56 2.15 -30.08
N PRO A 188 -15.31 3.14 -29.22
CA PRO A 188 -15.08 2.91 -27.80
C PRO A 188 -16.27 2.16 -27.19
N ILE A 189 -16.00 1.20 -26.29
CA ILE A 189 -17.06 0.40 -25.64
C ILE A 189 -18.07 1.29 -24.90
N GLU A 190 -17.62 2.38 -24.34
CA GLU A 190 -18.47 3.36 -23.64
C GLU A 190 -19.59 3.94 -24.52
N ASN A 191 -19.43 3.88 -25.85
CA ASN A 191 -20.40 4.38 -26.83
C ASN A 191 -21.33 3.29 -27.36
N LEU A 192 -21.19 2.04 -26.92
CA LEU A 192 -22.10 0.93 -27.28
C LEU A 192 -23.47 1.13 -26.63
N LYS A 193 -24.50 0.80 -27.39
CA LYS A 193 -25.91 0.89 -26.93
C LYS A 193 -26.57 -0.49 -27.07
N VAL A 194 -27.55 -0.74 -26.20
CA VAL A 194 -28.41 -1.93 -26.33
C VAL A 194 -29.09 -1.93 -27.69
N GLY A 195 -28.96 -3.05 -28.40
CA GLY A 195 -29.42 -3.23 -29.77
C GLY A 195 -28.32 -3.11 -30.83
N ASP A 196 -27.15 -2.59 -30.50
CA ASP A 196 -26.02 -2.52 -31.43
C ASP A 196 -25.53 -3.90 -31.84
N LEU A 197 -25.09 -3.99 -33.11
CA LEU A 197 -24.48 -5.19 -33.68
C LEU A 197 -22.94 -5.03 -33.67
N ILE A 198 -22.23 -5.97 -33.06
CA ILE A 198 -20.77 -6.02 -33.04
C ILE A 198 -20.26 -7.28 -33.70
N LEU A 199 -19.22 -7.16 -34.53
CA LEU A 199 -18.53 -8.30 -35.13
C LEU A 199 -17.35 -8.69 -34.25
N VAL A 200 -17.27 -10.00 -33.95
CA VAL A 200 -16.19 -10.62 -33.18
C VAL A 200 -15.46 -11.63 -34.04
N LYS A 201 -14.19 -11.39 -34.35
CA LYS A 201 -13.34 -12.29 -35.13
C LYS A 201 -12.53 -13.22 -34.20
N ALA A 202 -11.93 -14.26 -34.79
CA ALA A 202 -11.03 -15.15 -34.06
C ALA A 202 -9.85 -14.34 -33.45
N GLY A 203 -9.58 -14.61 -32.18
CA GLY A 203 -8.56 -13.91 -31.38
C GLY A 203 -9.06 -12.62 -30.71
N GLU A 204 -10.25 -12.13 -31.02
CA GLU A 204 -10.83 -10.93 -30.41
C GLU A 204 -11.59 -11.26 -29.12
N SER A 205 -11.54 -10.35 -28.16
CA SER A 205 -12.35 -10.42 -26.95
C SER A 205 -13.75 -9.84 -27.22
N ILE A 206 -14.77 -10.42 -26.60
CA ILE A 206 -16.16 -9.98 -26.70
C ILE A 206 -16.34 -8.73 -25.85
N ALA A 207 -16.83 -7.64 -26.47
CA ALA A 207 -16.88 -6.33 -25.84
C ALA A 207 -17.96 -6.21 -24.75
N SER A 208 -19.09 -6.92 -24.91
CA SER A 208 -20.23 -6.85 -23.98
C SER A 208 -21.04 -8.14 -24.05
N ASP A 209 -21.85 -8.37 -23.03
CA ASP A 209 -22.85 -9.44 -23.04
C ASP A 209 -23.83 -9.27 -24.21
N GLY A 210 -24.27 -10.37 -24.78
CA GLY A 210 -25.21 -10.31 -25.88
C GLY A 210 -25.64 -11.69 -26.41
N VAL A 211 -26.28 -11.66 -27.57
CA VAL A 211 -26.78 -12.87 -28.28
C VAL A 211 -26.20 -12.91 -29.68
N VAL A 212 -25.67 -14.06 -30.09
CA VAL A 212 -25.21 -14.29 -31.47
C VAL A 212 -26.38 -14.25 -32.43
N VAL A 213 -26.35 -13.34 -33.41
CA VAL A 213 -27.40 -13.16 -34.41
C VAL A 213 -27.04 -13.80 -35.76
N ASP A 214 -25.73 -13.92 -36.04
CA ASP A 214 -25.21 -14.51 -37.26
C ASP A 214 -23.78 -15.03 -37.09
N GLY A 215 -23.37 -16.01 -37.89
CA GLY A 215 -22.05 -16.63 -37.80
C GLY A 215 -21.96 -17.75 -36.77
N PHE A 216 -20.73 -18.25 -36.59
CA PHE A 216 -20.40 -19.26 -35.59
C PHE A 216 -18.96 -19.10 -35.12
N GLY A 217 -18.66 -19.63 -33.92
CA GLY A 217 -17.32 -19.61 -33.37
C GLY A 217 -17.17 -20.44 -32.10
N SER A 218 -15.96 -20.58 -31.61
CA SER A 218 -15.65 -21.28 -30.37
C SER A 218 -15.07 -20.26 -29.39
N VAL A 219 -15.73 -20.09 -28.26
CA VAL A 219 -15.42 -19.03 -27.26
C VAL A 219 -14.85 -19.64 -26.00
N ASP A 220 -13.72 -19.11 -25.58
CA ASP A 220 -13.10 -19.42 -24.29
C ASP A 220 -13.73 -18.54 -23.21
N GLU A 221 -14.51 -19.15 -22.35
CA GLU A 221 -15.19 -18.51 -21.20
C GLU A 221 -14.49 -18.83 -19.88
N SER A 222 -13.29 -19.45 -19.91
CA SER A 222 -12.60 -19.98 -18.73
C SER A 222 -12.30 -18.93 -17.66
N LEU A 223 -12.09 -17.69 -18.07
CA LEU A 223 -11.84 -16.57 -17.16
C LEU A 223 -13.05 -16.21 -16.28
N ILE A 224 -14.25 -16.58 -16.70
CA ILE A 224 -15.51 -16.24 -16.02
C ILE A 224 -16.13 -17.49 -15.40
N THR A 225 -16.18 -18.60 -16.14
CA THR A 225 -16.80 -19.84 -15.70
C THR A 225 -15.85 -20.78 -14.95
N GLY A 226 -14.53 -20.64 -15.16
CA GLY A 226 -13.50 -21.55 -14.67
C GLY A 226 -13.33 -22.82 -15.51
N GLU A 227 -14.15 -23.04 -16.54
CA GLU A 227 -14.08 -24.20 -17.41
C GLU A 227 -13.10 -23.97 -18.57
N SER A 228 -12.10 -24.84 -18.71
CA SER A 228 -11.02 -24.67 -19.70
C SER A 228 -11.41 -25.08 -21.12
N VAL A 229 -12.56 -25.68 -21.31
CA VAL A 229 -12.99 -26.16 -22.63
C VAL A 229 -13.76 -25.06 -23.35
N PRO A 230 -13.32 -24.63 -24.56
CA PRO A 230 -14.04 -23.62 -25.33
C PRO A 230 -15.45 -24.08 -25.70
N VAL A 231 -16.41 -23.19 -25.63
CA VAL A 231 -17.83 -23.43 -25.87
C VAL A 231 -18.18 -23.00 -27.29
N GLU A 232 -18.81 -23.87 -28.06
CA GLU A 232 -19.32 -23.52 -29.39
C GLU A 232 -20.50 -22.55 -29.29
N LYS A 233 -20.46 -21.50 -30.10
CA LYS A 233 -21.49 -20.47 -30.19
C LYS A 233 -22.03 -20.38 -31.63
N PHE A 234 -23.32 -20.43 -31.72
CA PHE A 234 -24.06 -20.29 -32.97
C PHE A 234 -25.24 -19.35 -32.79
N ARG A 235 -25.94 -19.05 -33.83
CA ARG A 235 -27.08 -18.15 -33.81
C ARG A 235 -28.06 -18.50 -32.68
N GLY A 236 -28.36 -17.52 -31.83
CA GLY A 236 -29.19 -17.66 -30.64
C GLY A 236 -28.42 -17.98 -29.36
N SER A 237 -27.12 -18.31 -29.43
CA SER A 237 -26.30 -18.55 -28.26
C SER A 237 -26.01 -17.22 -27.52
N LYS A 238 -26.05 -17.26 -26.19
CA LYS A 238 -25.59 -16.14 -25.33
C LYS A 238 -24.07 -16.12 -25.29
N VAL A 239 -23.50 -14.92 -25.27
CA VAL A 239 -22.07 -14.69 -25.08
C VAL A 239 -21.87 -13.73 -23.93
N ILE A 240 -20.72 -13.84 -23.26
CA ILE A 240 -20.35 -13.07 -22.06
C ILE A 240 -19.21 -12.14 -22.44
N GLY A 241 -19.34 -10.86 -22.09
CA GLY A 241 -18.29 -9.86 -22.28
C GLY A 241 -17.00 -10.24 -21.54
N GLY A 242 -15.84 -9.99 -22.17
CA GLY A 242 -14.54 -10.41 -21.63
C GLY A 242 -14.08 -11.81 -22.04
N SER A 243 -14.96 -12.66 -22.61
CA SER A 243 -14.59 -13.95 -23.19
C SER A 243 -13.84 -13.77 -24.51
N ILE A 244 -13.02 -14.75 -24.90
CA ILE A 244 -12.17 -14.68 -26.09
C ILE A 244 -12.69 -15.63 -27.16
N ASN A 245 -12.95 -15.11 -28.36
CA ASN A 245 -13.27 -15.97 -29.51
C ASN A 245 -11.98 -16.66 -30.01
N LYS A 246 -11.93 -17.99 -29.94
CA LYS A 246 -10.76 -18.78 -30.38
C LYS A 246 -10.80 -19.11 -31.87
N SER A 247 -11.98 -19.30 -32.46
CA SER A 247 -12.10 -19.66 -33.87
C SER A 247 -13.43 -19.17 -34.45
N GLY A 248 -13.46 -18.98 -35.76
CA GLY A 248 -14.63 -18.49 -36.48
C GLY A 248 -14.83 -16.97 -36.33
N ALA A 249 -15.99 -16.51 -36.80
CA ALA A 249 -16.43 -15.15 -36.64
C ALA A 249 -17.95 -15.09 -36.52
N PHE A 250 -18.45 -14.24 -35.65
CA PHE A 250 -19.88 -14.09 -35.41
C PHE A 250 -20.25 -12.65 -35.07
N THR A 251 -21.51 -12.32 -35.32
CA THR A 251 -22.08 -11.02 -34.96
C THR A 251 -22.95 -11.18 -33.71
N VAL A 252 -22.71 -10.29 -32.74
CA VAL A 252 -23.44 -10.25 -31.46
C VAL A 252 -24.34 -9.03 -31.44
N ARG A 253 -25.60 -9.21 -31.01
CA ARG A 253 -26.48 -8.11 -30.61
C ARG A 253 -26.37 -7.89 -29.10
N ILE A 254 -26.07 -6.70 -28.73
CA ILE A 254 -25.97 -6.29 -27.33
C ILE A 254 -27.34 -6.06 -26.71
#